data_b4f6eae080adf59b32612a6c32190083
#
_entry.id   b4f6eae080adf59b32612a6c32190083
#
_cell.length_a   1.000
_cell.length_b   1.000
_cell.length_c   1.000
_cell.angle_alpha   90.00
_cell.angle_beta   90.00
_cell.angle_gamma   90.00
#
_symmetry.space_group_name_H-M   'P 1'
#
loop_
_entity.id
_entity.type
_entity.pdbx_description
1 polymer ?
#
loop_
_entity_poly.entity_id
_entity_poly.type
_entity_poly.pdbx_seq_one_letter_code
_entity_poly.pdbx_strand_id
1 'polypeptide(L)'
;DINATKLTAGLVPTARLGSGTASSSTVLFGDQTFKTAPSGAYSFLGKTLISSNVATVEFTGISASNIRVVFQAVGTDDASGTNIRVQLGDSSSYRSGAGTYNAAHQYNQLDSASGGNEQESSTSMRLVDNIGNTAGGSLAGYLDVFGFSDPSTYMWGNFALANQRKAGGYYSKRGGCWFNMDFAADRIKFFLSSGGDFTQGEFLLYEYNEA
;
A
#
# COMPACT_ATOMS: atom_id res chain seq x y z
N ASP A 1 -11.76 50.71 -7.98
CA ASP A 1 -10.70 50.35 -7.01
C ASP A 1 -11.38 49.92 -5.70
N ILE A 2 -11.13 48.70 -5.28
CA ILE A 2 -11.50 48.20 -3.93
C ILE A 2 -10.42 48.71 -2.97
N ASN A 3 -10.77 49.76 -2.24
CA ASN A 3 -9.89 50.24 -1.18
C ASN A 3 -9.97 49.27 0.01
N ALA A 4 -8.83 48.73 0.46
CA ALA A 4 -8.72 47.78 1.55
C ALA A 4 -9.37 48.32 2.87
N THR A 5 -9.51 49.65 3.01
CA THR A 5 -10.19 50.26 4.16
C THR A 5 -11.72 50.05 4.18
N LYS A 6 -12.29 49.55 3.09
CA LYS A 6 -13.73 49.19 3.01
C LYS A 6 -14.02 47.73 3.33
N LEU A 7 -12.99 46.95 3.66
CA LEU A 7 -13.11 45.56 4.12
C LEU A 7 -13.23 45.48 5.65
N THR A 8 -14.02 46.38 6.27
CA THR A 8 -14.04 46.63 7.72
C THR A 8 -14.77 45.54 8.53
N ALA A 9 -15.53 44.71 7.96
CA ALA A 9 -16.06 43.49 8.57
C ALA A 9 -16.73 42.64 7.51
N GLY A 10 -16.33 41.46 7.32
CA GLY A 10 -17.11 40.53 6.50
C GLY A 10 -16.27 39.74 5.49
N LEU A 11 -16.88 38.70 5.07
CA LEU A 11 -16.37 37.81 4.00
C LEU A 11 -16.39 38.59 2.68
N VAL A 12 -15.31 38.57 1.95
CA VAL A 12 -15.30 39.01 0.54
C VAL A 12 -16.18 38.03 -0.22
N PRO A 13 -17.26 38.49 -0.87
CA PRO A 13 -18.10 37.58 -1.66
C PRO A 13 -17.25 36.85 -2.70
N THR A 14 -17.39 35.54 -2.80
CA THR A 14 -16.59 34.70 -3.71
C THR A 14 -16.66 35.14 -5.16
N ALA A 15 -17.79 35.68 -5.60
CA ALA A 15 -17.98 36.30 -6.92
C ALA A 15 -17.03 37.50 -7.22
N ARG A 16 -16.39 38.05 -6.17
CA ARG A 16 -15.37 39.11 -6.30
C ARG A 16 -13.93 38.60 -6.26
N LEU A 17 -13.75 37.33 -5.93
CA LEU A 17 -12.45 36.69 -5.89
C LEU A 17 -12.11 35.99 -7.19
N GLY A 18 -13.12 35.62 -7.98
CA GLY A 18 -12.91 34.90 -9.23
C GLY A 18 -14.19 34.35 -9.82
N SER A 19 -14.09 33.69 -10.96
CA SER A 19 -15.17 32.97 -11.63
C SER A 19 -15.27 31.53 -11.14
N GLY A 20 -16.39 30.87 -11.35
CA GLY A 20 -16.66 29.51 -10.89
C GLY A 20 -17.33 29.45 -9.51
N THR A 21 -17.64 28.27 -9.04
CA THR A 21 -18.32 28.05 -7.76
C THR A 21 -17.30 27.71 -6.67
N ALA A 22 -17.20 28.59 -5.66
CA ALA A 22 -16.44 28.29 -4.47
C ALA A 22 -17.16 27.25 -3.61
N SER A 23 -16.46 26.22 -3.21
CA SER A 23 -16.95 25.15 -2.35
C SER A 23 -15.81 24.58 -1.49
N SER A 24 -16.11 23.65 -0.60
CA SER A 24 -15.08 22.92 0.18
C SER A 24 -14.18 22.04 -0.69
N SER A 25 -14.57 21.74 -1.93
CA SER A 25 -13.81 20.91 -2.88
C SER A 25 -13.11 21.71 -3.99
N THR A 26 -13.19 23.05 -3.97
CA THR A 26 -12.57 23.90 -4.99
C THR A 26 -11.56 24.86 -4.37
N VAL A 27 -10.51 25.17 -5.13
CA VAL A 27 -9.49 26.18 -4.79
C VAL A 27 -9.48 27.28 -5.84
N LEU A 28 -9.10 28.50 -5.44
CA LEU A 28 -8.90 29.61 -6.36
C LEU A 28 -7.52 29.48 -7.02
N PHE A 29 -7.49 29.33 -8.34
CA PHE A 29 -6.25 29.28 -9.11
C PHE A 29 -5.76 30.69 -9.46
N GLY A 30 -4.49 30.79 -9.90
CA GLY A 30 -3.87 32.04 -10.29
C GLY A 30 -4.53 32.73 -11.50
N ASP A 31 -5.37 32.04 -12.26
CA ASP A 31 -6.21 32.59 -13.32
C ASP A 31 -7.56 33.17 -12.80
N GLN A 32 -7.69 33.30 -11.49
CA GLN A 32 -8.88 33.77 -10.78
C GLN A 32 -10.12 32.90 -11.04
N THR A 33 -9.98 31.62 -11.23
CA THR A 33 -11.08 30.66 -11.32
C THR A 33 -11.09 29.68 -10.14
N PHE A 34 -12.29 29.37 -9.64
CA PHE A 34 -12.47 28.26 -8.68
C PHE A 34 -12.60 26.96 -9.46
N LYS A 35 -11.64 26.06 -9.25
CA LYS A 35 -11.61 24.73 -9.87
C LYS A 35 -11.39 23.68 -8.80
N THR A 36 -11.73 22.42 -9.11
CA THR A 36 -11.39 21.30 -8.26
C THR A 36 -9.87 21.30 -8.00
N ALA A 37 -9.48 21.14 -6.75
CA ALA A 37 -8.07 20.98 -6.41
C ALA A 37 -7.51 19.77 -7.18
N PRO A 38 -6.29 19.87 -7.75
CA PRO A 38 -5.66 18.69 -8.33
C PRO A 38 -5.58 17.58 -7.27
N SER A 39 -6.03 16.39 -7.62
CA SER A 39 -5.82 15.23 -6.77
C SER A 39 -4.30 14.96 -6.69
N GLY A 40 -3.79 14.63 -5.50
CA GLY A 40 -2.44 14.08 -5.37
C GLY A 40 -2.31 12.78 -6.19
N ALA A 41 -1.08 12.31 -6.40
CA ALA A 41 -0.82 11.05 -7.10
C ALA A 41 -1.47 9.82 -6.41
N TYR A 42 -1.87 9.98 -5.16
CA TYR A 42 -2.48 8.92 -4.34
C TYR A 42 -3.67 9.46 -3.56
N SER A 43 -4.73 8.65 -3.50
CA SER A 43 -5.84 8.84 -2.55
C SER A 43 -5.78 7.78 -1.46
N PHE A 44 -5.95 8.20 -0.21
CA PHE A 44 -5.98 7.28 0.92
C PHE A 44 -7.31 6.52 0.95
N LEU A 45 -7.26 5.18 0.96
CA LEU A 45 -8.44 4.31 1.01
C LEU A 45 -8.71 3.75 2.41
N GLY A 46 -7.65 3.47 3.19
CA GLY A 46 -7.83 2.91 4.51
C GLY A 46 -6.55 2.53 5.20
N LYS A 47 -6.65 2.22 6.49
CA LYS A 47 -5.53 1.70 7.27
C LYS A 47 -5.97 0.65 8.29
N THR A 48 -5.05 -0.24 8.63
CA THR A 48 -5.13 -1.14 9.77
C THR A 48 -3.96 -0.86 10.70
N LEU A 49 -4.25 -0.36 11.90
CA LEU A 49 -3.30 -0.20 12.99
C LEU A 49 -3.31 -1.50 13.82
N ILE A 50 -2.15 -2.11 13.99
CA ILE A 50 -1.98 -3.30 14.82
C ILE A 50 -1.70 -2.87 16.25
N SER A 51 -2.71 -2.94 17.11
CA SER A 51 -2.64 -2.63 18.55
C SER A 51 -2.75 -3.86 19.45
N SER A 52 -3.03 -5.00 18.87
CA SER A 52 -3.08 -6.33 19.52
C SER A 52 -2.76 -7.38 18.46
N ASN A 53 -2.44 -8.60 18.91
CA ASN A 53 -2.13 -9.71 18.00
C ASN A 53 -3.27 -9.99 17.02
N VAL A 54 -2.94 -10.04 15.73
CA VAL A 54 -3.89 -10.37 14.65
C VAL A 54 -3.23 -11.33 13.66
N ALA A 55 -3.91 -12.42 13.34
CA ALA A 55 -3.39 -13.45 12.43
C ALA A 55 -3.35 -12.98 10.96
N THR A 56 -4.24 -12.07 10.58
CA THR A 56 -4.35 -11.56 9.21
C THR A 56 -4.68 -10.07 9.21
N VAL A 57 -4.19 -9.36 8.19
CA VAL A 57 -4.62 -8.01 7.84
C VAL A 57 -5.29 -8.06 6.48
N GLU A 58 -6.51 -7.57 6.39
CA GLU A 58 -7.31 -7.61 5.17
C GLU A 58 -7.87 -6.22 4.84
N PHE A 59 -7.83 -5.89 3.54
CA PHE A 59 -8.60 -4.79 2.97
C PHE A 59 -9.58 -5.39 1.97
N THR A 60 -10.84 -4.97 2.03
CA THR A 60 -11.95 -5.51 1.22
C THR A 60 -12.77 -4.37 0.61
N GLY A 61 -13.52 -4.66 -0.45
CA GLY A 61 -14.34 -3.66 -1.12
C GLY A 61 -13.52 -2.64 -1.92
N ILE A 62 -12.34 -3.04 -2.39
CA ILE A 62 -11.45 -2.19 -3.16
C ILE A 62 -11.96 -2.14 -4.61
N SER A 63 -12.29 -0.95 -5.10
CA SER A 63 -12.70 -0.72 -6.49
C SER A 63 -11.61 -0.09 -7.36
N ALA A 64 -10.50 0.30 -6.78
CA ALA A 64 -9.38 0.93 -7.48
C ALA A 64 -8.65 -0.07 -8.38
N SER A 65 -8.31 0.36 -9.61
CA SER A 65 -7.55 -0.47 -10.56
C SER A 65 -6.07 -0.58 -10.21
N ASN A 66 -5.53 0.41 -9.52
CA ASN A 66 -4.13 0.44 -9.13
C ASN A 66 -4.02 0.82 -7.66
N ILE A 67 -3.38 -0.01 -6.87
CA ILE A 67 -3.28 0.20 -5.43
C ILE A 67 -1.83 0.18 -4.94
N ARG A 68 -1.60 0.87 -3.83
CA ARG A 68 -0.38 0.78 -3.04
C ARG A 68 -0.70 0.42 -1.60
N VAL A 69 -0.04 -0.59 -1.07
CA VAL A 69 -0.02 -0.87 0.37
C VAL A 69 1.32 -0.46 0.95
N VAL A 70 1.29 0.42 1.94
CA VAL A 70 2.49 0.87 2.67
C VAL A 70 2.53 0.17 4.02
N PHE A 71 3.71 -0.34 4.36
CA PHE A 71 4.01 -1.01 5.62
C PHE A 71 4.83 -0.07 6.48
N GLN A 72 4.40 0.17 7.71
CA GLN A 72 5.13 1.01 8.67
C GLN A 72 5.34 0.24 9.97
N ALA A 73 6.60 -0.01 10.32
CA ALA A 73 7.01 -0.63 11.56
C ALA A 73 6.30 -1.96 11.89
N VAL A 74 5.99 -2.77 10.87
CA VAL A 74 5.26 -4.03 11.05
C VAL A 74 6.13 -5.07 11.73
N GLY A 75 5.66 -5.62 12.84
CA GLY A 75 6.31 -6.67 13.62
C GLY A 75 5.42 -7.90 13.79
N THR A 76 6.03 -8.99 14.23
CA THR A 76 5.39 -10.30 14.41
C THR A 76 5.78 -10.90 15.76
N ASP A 77 4.99 -11.87 16.25
CA ASP A 77 5.30 -12.65 17.47
C ASP A 77 6.14 -13.89 17.20
N ASP A 78 6.40 -14.23 15.94
CA ASP A 78 7.07 -15.46 15.58
C ASP A 78 8.55 -15.46 15.95
N ALA A 79 8.87 -16.11 17.08
CA ALA A 79 10.22 -16.28 17.57
C ALA A 79 11.09 -17.20 16.69
N SER A 80 10.49 -18.00 15.80
CA SER A 80 11.24 -18.89 14.90
C SER A 80 11.57 -18.25 13.56
N GLY A 81 10.98 -17.06 13.28
CA GLY A 81 11.07 -16.35 12.02
C GLY A 81 10.06 -16.87 11.00
N THR A 82 9.33 -15.98 10.41
CA THR A 82 8.23 -16.28 9.48
C THR A 82 8.35 -15.46 8.21
N ASN A 83 7.57 -15.81 7.21
CA ASN A 83 7.45 -15.03 5.97
C ASN A 83 6.12 -14.28 5.98
N ILE A 84 6.16 -13.01 5.60
CA ILE A 84 4.92 -12.27 5.28
C ILE A 84 4.52 -12.63 3.87
N ARG A 85 3.28 -13.09 3.74
CA ARG A 85 2.68 -13.50 2.48
C ARG A 85 1.45 -12.66 2.16
N VAL A 86 1.15 -12.54 0.85
CA VAL A 86 -0.03 -11.84 0.34
C VAL A 86 -0.84 -12.75 -0.54
N GLN A 87 -2.16 -12.62 -0.45
CA GLN A 87 -3.14 -13.19 -1.36
C GLN A 87 -4.12 -12.12 -1.82
N LEU A 88 -4.53 -12.22 -3.07
CA LEU A 88 -5.59 -11.42 -3.67
C LEU A 88 -6.86 -12.27 -3.80
N GLY A 89 -8.00 -11.64 -3.82
CA GLY A 89 -9.27 -12.32 -3.92
C GLY A 89 -10.39 -11.43 -4.45
N ASP A 90 -11.53 -12.05 -4.69
CA ASP A 90 -12.80 -11.40 -4.98
C ASP A 90 -13.78 -11.60 -3.81
N SER A 91 -14.99 -11.08 -3.94
CA SER A 91 -16.04 -11.19 -2.91
C SER A 91 -16.33 -12.63 -2.45
N SER A 92 -15.92 -13.64 -3.22
CA SER A 92 -16.16 -15.04 -2.94
C SER A 92 -15.03 -15.72 -2.16
N SER A 93 -13.75 -15.45 -2.52
CA SER A 93 -12.61 -16.15 -1.92
C SER A 93 -11.26 -15.51 -2.23
N TYR A 94 -10.24 -15.87 -1.47
CA TYR A 94 -8.84 -15.63 -1.81
C TYR A 94 -8.32 -16.72 -2.76
N ARG A 95 -7.56 -16.31 -3.77
CA ARG A 95 -6.96 -17.25 -4.72
C ARG A 95 -5.76 -17.95 -4.08
N SER A 96 -5.71 -19.26 -4.22
CA SER A 96 -4.66 -20.10 -3.64
C SER A 96 -4.23 -21.26 -4.54
N GLY A 97 -4.50 -21.18 -5.85
CA GLY A 97 -4.05 -22.16 -6.83
C GLY A 97 -2.53 -22.18 -6.96
N ALA A 98 -1.93 -23.33 -7.22
CA ALA A 98 -0.50 -23.43 -7.51
C ALA A 98 -0.15 -22.61 -8.76
N GLY A 99 0.95 -21.83 -8.71
CA GLY A 99 1.39 -20.98 -9.81
C GLY A 99 0.57 -19.70 -10.00
N THR A 100 -0.37 -19.40 -9.10
CA THR A 100 -1.17 -18.17 -9.15
C THR A 100 -0.32 -16.94 -8.88
N TYR A 101 0.68 -17.05 -8.02
CA TYR A 101 1.57 -15.98 -7.61
C TYR A 101 2.99 -16.25 -8.08
N ASN A 102 3.53 -15.37 -8.89
CA ASN A 102 4.90 -15.44 -9.37
C ASN A 102 5.62 -14.15 -8.97
N ALA A 103 6.76 -14.28 -8.34
CA ALA A 103 7.58 -13.15 -7.93
C ALA A 103 9.04 -13.40 -8.23
N ALA A 104 9.74 -12.35 -8.62
CA ALA A 104 11.20 -12.34 -8.72
C ALA A 104 11.73 -11.12 -7.98
N HIS A 105 12.69 -11.31 -7.10
CA HIS A 105 13.24 -10.22 -6.33
C HIS A 105 14.74 -10.36 -6.07
N GLN A 106 15.36 -9.21 -5.88
CA GLN A 106 16.73 -9.08 -5.38
C GLN A 106 16.68 -8.67 -3.91
N TYR A 107 17.52 -9.28 -3.10
CA TYR A 107 17.75 -8.84 -1.73
C TYR A 107 19.20 -8.49 -1.51
N ASN A 108 19.45 -7.52 -0.63
CA ASN A 108 20.76 -7.17 -0.14
C ASN A 108 20.71 -7.19 1.39
N GLN A 109 21.70 -7.80 1.99
CA GLN A 109 21.93 -7.69 3.42
C GLN A 109 22.69 -6.39 3.70
N LEU A 110 22.10 -5.50 4.50
CA LEU A 110 22.61 -4.14 4.68
C LEU A 110 23.82 -4.05 5.63
N ASP A 111 24.00 -5.08 6.46
CA ASP A 111 25.08 -5.20 7.45
C ASP A 111 26.19 -6.16 7.00
N SER A 112 26.14 -6.67 5.79
CA SER A 112 27.19 -7.51 5.18
C SER A 112 27.17 -7.38 3.66
N ALA A 113 28.22 -7.89 3.00
CA ALA A 113 28.32 -7.92 1.54
C ALA A 113 27.47 -9.04 0.87
N SER A 114 26.54 -9.64 1.60
CA SER A 114 25.68 -10.73 1.10
C SER A 114 24.48 -10.19 0.37
N GLY A 115 24.09 -10.87 -0.69
CA GLY A 115 22.88 -10.60 -1.45
C GLY A 115 22.56 -11.75 -2.40
N GLY A 116 21.39 -11.71 -3.02
CA GLY A 116 21.00 -12.75 -3.96
C GLY A 116 19.73 -12.39 -4.73
N ASN A 117 19.39 -13.27 -5.67
CA ASN A 117 18.15 -13.23 -6.41
C ASN A 117 17.32 -14.46 -6.05
N GLU A 118 16.02 -14.26 -5.88
CA GLU A 118 15.07 -15.34 -5.62
C GLU A 118 13.91 -15.25 -6.60
N GLN A 119 13.36 -16.41 -6.95
CA GLN A 119 12.13 -16.56 -7.73
C GLN A 119 11.17 -17.45 -6.98
N GLU A 120 9.89 -17.18 -7.05
CA GLU A 120 8.85 -17.97 -6.43
C GLU A 120 7.64 -18.11 -7.37
N SER A 121 7.10 -19.34 -7.40
CA SER A 121 5.80 -19.64 -7.99
C SER A 121 5.00 -20.41 -6.94
N SER A 122 3.89 -19.87 -6.45
CA SER A 122 3.24 -20.39 -5.23
C SER A 122 1.73 -20.12 -5.21
N THR A 123 1.11 -20.57 -4.13
CA THR A 123 -0.30 -20.33 -3.76
C THR A 123 -0.53 -18.97 -3.07
N SER A 124 0.54 -18.26 -2.77
CA SER A 124 0.56 -16.89 -2.20
C SER A 124 1.92 -16.27 -2.48
N MET A 125 1.99 -14.96 -2.67
CA MET A 125 3.24 -14.26 -2.88
C MET A 125 3.97 -14.03 -1.55
N ARG A 126 5.24 -14.36 -1.50
CA ARG A 126 6.12 -14.06 -0.38
C ARG A 126 6.73 -12.67 -0.55
N LEU A 127 6.38 -11.75 0.35
CA LEU A 127 6.95 -10.41 0.37
C LEU A 127 8.29 -10.36 1.12
N VAL A 128 8.33 -10.99 2.28
CA VAL A 128 9.46 -10.93 3.21
C VAL A 128 9.77 -12.31 3.74
N ASP A 129 11.06 -12.60 3.91
CA ASP A 129 11.54 -13.85 4.50
C ASP A 129 12.00 -13.63 5.92
N ASN A 130 11.70 -14.61 6.76
CA ASN A 130 12.32 -14.79 8.06
C ASN A 130 12.28 -13.50 8.91
N ILE A 131 11.14 -12.79 8.84
CA ILE A 131 10.90 -11.63 9.71
C ILE A 131 10.87 -12.09 11.16
N GLY A 132 11.57 -11.40 12.05
CA GLY A 132 11.65 -11.75 13.46
C GLY A 132 10.68 -10.97 14.33
N ASN A 133 10.58 -11.37 15.60
CA ASN A 133 9.76 -10.74 16.63
C ASN A 133 10.46 -9.57 17.35
N THR A 134 11.25 -8.80 16.63
CA THR A 134 12.03 -7.71 17.22
C THR A 134 11.13 -6.56 17.66
N ALA A 135 11.29 -6.11 18.89
CA ALA A 135 10.60 -4.91 19.40
C ALA A 135 10.95 -3.68 18.54
N GLY A 136 9.95 -2.88 18.18
CA GLY A 136 10.12 -1.68 17.37
C GLY A 136 9.76 -1.84 15.89
N GLY A 137 9.25 -3.00 15.50
CA GLY A 137 8.85 -3.32 14.13
C GLY A 137 10.04 -3.71 13.26
N SER A 138 9.81 -4.61 12.32
CA SER A 138 10.88 -5.15 11.51
C SER A 138 10.66 -5.02 10.01
N LEU A 139 9.53 -4.49 9.58
CA LEU A 139 9.22 -4.27 8.16
C LEU A 139 8.73 -2.86 7.90
N ALA A 140 9.31 -2.23 6.88
CA ALA A 140 8.82 -1.00 6.28
C ALA A 140 8.97 -1.05 4.76
N GLY A 141 8.14 -0.29 4.04
CA GLY A 141 8.20 -0.20 2.58
C GLY A 141 6.82 -0.23 1.93
N TYR A 142 6.74 -0.72 0.71
CA TYR A 142 5.48 -0.75 -0.03
C TYR A 142 5.37 -1.94 -1.00
N LEU A 143 4.12 -2.25 -1.35
CA LEU A 143 3.71 -3.12 -2.45
C LEU A 143 2.75 -2.33 -3.33
N ASP A 144 3.05 -2.23 -4.62
CA ASP A 144 2.15 -1.75 -5.66
C ASP A 144 1.51 -2.93 -6.37
N VAL A 145 0.24 -2.82 -6.72
CA VAL A 145 -0.48 -3.76 -7.58
C VAL A 145 -1.24 -2.97 -8.64
N PHE A 146 -0.99 -3.29 -9.90
CA PHE A 146 -1.58 -2.68 -11.09
C PHE A 146 -2.54 -3.65 -11.76
N GLY A 147 -3.66 -3.14 -12.28
CA GLY A 147 -4.72 -3.95 -12.87
C GLY A 147 -5.56 -4.70 -11.82
N PHE A 148 -5.60 -4.20 -10.57
CA PHE A 148 -6.17 -4.91 -9.42
C PHE A 148 -7.66 -5.24 -9.61
N SER A 149 -8.47 -4.29 -10.05
CA SER A 149 -9.91 -4.48 -10.28
C SER A 149 -10.28 -4.70 -11.76
N ASP A 150 -9.29 -4.85 -12.65
CA ASP A 150 -9.51 -5.05 -14.08
C ASP A 150 -9.47 -6.53 -14.46
N PRO A 151 -10.60 -7.18 -14.82
CA PRO A 151 -10.62 -8.58 -15.18
C PRO A 151 -10.06 -8.85 -16.59
N SER A 152 -9.78 -7.81 -17.37
CA SER A 152 -9.30 -7.94 -18.76
C SER A 152 -7.77 -7.98 -18.88
N THR A 153 -7.05 -7.69 -17.79
CA THR A 153 -5.60 -7.64 -17.77
C THR A 153 -5.03 -8.51 -16.65
N TYR A 154 -3.81 -9.01 -16.88
CA TYR A 154 -3.07 -9.64 -15.78
C TYR A 154 -2.66 -8.58 -14.75
N MET A 155 -2.75 -8.94 -13.49
CA MET A 155 -2.26 -8.08 -12.43
C MET A 155 -0.74 -8.16 -12.32
N TRP A 156 -0.12 -7.00 -12.25
CA TRP A 156 1.33 -6.86 -12.06
C TRP A 156 1.59 -6.08 -10.79
N GLY A 157 2.74 -6.30 -10.20
CA GLY A 157 3.13 -5.51 -9.03
C GLY A 157 4.62 -5.31 -8.94
N ASN A 158 4.98 -4.37 -8.10
CA ASN A 158 6.35 -4.17 -7.66
C ASN A 158 6.38 -3.90 -6.16
N PHE A 159 7.50 -4.15 -5.53
CA PHE A 159 7.68 -3.85 -4.11
C PHE A 159 9.11 -3.43 -3.80
N ALA A 160 9.22 -2.59 -2.77
CA ALA A 160 10.49 -2.25 -2.14
C ALA A 160 10.29 -2.26 -0.62
N LEU A 161 11.06 -3.10 0.05
CA LEU A 161 10.88 -3.41 1.46
C LEU A 161 12.23 -3.40 2.17
N ALA A 162 12.22 -2.95 3.42
CA ALA A 162 13.33 -3.12 4.35
C ALA A 162 12.83 -3.89 5.58
N ASN A 163 13.57 -4.91 5.99
CA ASN A 163 13.20 -5.70 7.15
C ASN A 163 14.41 -6.13 7.98
N GLN A 164 14.15 -6.37 9.26
CA GLN A 164 15.08 -7.04 10.15
C GLN A 164 14.72 -8.52 10.26
N ARG A 165 15.67 -9.39 10.01
CA ARG A 165 15.51 -10.83 10.23
C ARG A 165 15.68 -11.18 11.71
N LYS A 166 15.11 -12.33 12.11
CA LYS A 166 15.26 -12.91 13.43
C LYS A 166 16.72 -13.02 13.90
N ALA A 167 17.63 -13.37 13.02
CA ALA A 167 19.06 -13.52 13.31
C ALA A 167 19.83 -12.20 13.45
N GLY A 168 19.13 -11.06 13.42
CA GLY A 168 19.71 -9.73 13.60
C GLY A 168 20.17 -9.04 12.32
N GLY A 169 20.12 -9.69 11.16
CA GLY A 169 20.50 -9.07 9.90
C GLY A 169 19.44 -8.10 9.36
N TYR A 170 19.88 -7.00 8.75
CA TYR A 170 19.00 -6.03 8.09
C TYR A 170 19.04 -6.27 6.58
N TYR A 171 17.86 -6.30 5.97
CA TYR A 171 17.69 -6.61 4.56
C TYR A 171 16.90 -5.54 3.84
N SER A 172 17.29 -5.24 2.62
CA SER A 172 16.43 -4.55 1.67
C SER A 172 16.06 -5.52 0.54
N LYS A 173 14.79 -5.52 0.16
CA LYS A 173 14.25 -6.31 -0.94
C LYS A 173 13.55 -5.40 -1.93
N ARG A 174 13.74 -5.67 -3.21
CA ARG A 174 12.96 -5.06 -4.28
C ARG A 174 12.70 -6.09 -5.36
N GLY A 175 11.53 -6.02 -5.97
CA GLY A 175 11.19 -6.99 -7.00
C GLY A 175 9.91 -6.67 -7.71
N GLY A 176 9.63 -7.47 -8.72
CA GLY A 176 8.36 -7.51 -9.43
C GLY A 176 7.59 -8.77 -9.09
N CYS A 177 6.29 -8.70 -9.25
CA CYS A 177 5.42 -9.85 -9.14
C CYS A 177 4.41 -9.84 -10.29
N TRP A 178 3.97 -11.03 -10.62
CA TRP A 178 2.91 -11.28 -11.58
C TRP A 178 1.90 -12.21 -10.95
N PHE A 179 0.66 -11.78 -10.99
CA PHE A 179 -0.46 -12.55 -10.49
C PHE A 179 -1.16 -13.16 -11.71
N ASN A 180 -1.03 -14.49 -11.87
CA ASN A 180 -1.67 -15.24 -12.97
C ASN A 180 -3.16 -15.42 -12.63
N MET A 181 -3.92 -14.35 -12.77
CA MET A 181 -5.33 -14.25 -12.41
C MET A 181 -6.06 -13.49 -13.51
N ASP A 182 -7.28 -13.93 -13.80
CA ASP A 182 -8.19 -13.42 -14.83
C ASP A 182 -9.52 -12.94 -14.21
N PHE A 183 -9.45 -12.32 -13.04
CA PHE A 183 -10.62 -11.79 -12.33
C PHE A 183 -10.35 -10.40 -11.76
N ALA A 184 -11.42 -9.62 -11.57
CA ALA A 184 -11.35 -8.37 -10.82
C ALA A 184 -11.15 -8.69 -9.34
N ALA A 185 -10.01 -8.31 -8.77
CA ALA A 185 -9.80 -8.40 -7.34
C ALA A 185 -10.53 -7.25 -6.63
N ASP A 186 -11.13 -7.53 -5.48
CA ASP A 186 -11.72 -6.54 -4.59
C ASP A 186 -11.16 -6.58 -3.17
N ARG A 187 -10.19 -7.48 -2.93
CA ARG A 187 -9.57 -7.67 -1.62
C ARG A 187 -8.13 -8.12 -1.69
N ILE A 188 -7.38 -7.75 -0.68
CA ILE A 188 -6.00 -8.15 -0.45
C ILE A 188 -5.82 -8.56 1.00
N LYS A 189 -5.10 -9.66 1.23
CA LYS A 189 -4.83 -10.22 2.56
C LYS A 189 -3.34 -10.42 2.77
N PHE A 190 -2.87 -10.05 3.95
CA PHE A 190 -1.52 -10.32 4.45
C PHE A 190 -1.60 -11.29 5.63
N PHE A 191 -0.69 -12.25 5.69
CA PHE A 191 -0.64 -13.26 6.73
C PHE A 191 0.79 -13.82 6.91
N LEU A 192 1.01 -14.52 8.00
CA LEU A 192 2.29 -15.17 8.30
C LEU A 192 2.27 -16.63 7.88
N SER A 193 3.34 -17.10 7.24
CA SER A 193 3.41 -18.49 6.74
C SER A 193 3.46 -19.55 7.85
N SER A 194 3.88 -19.18 9.04
CA SER A 194 3.94 -20.06 10.22
C SER A 194 2.62 -20.14 11.00
N GLY A 195 1.66 -19.27 10.69
CA GLY A 195 0.42 -19.14 11.48
C GLY A 195 0.56 -18.29 12.75
N GLY A 196 1.66 -17.53 12.92
CA GLY A 196 1.81 -16.52 13.97
C GLY A 196 0.99 -15.25 13.70
N ASP A 197 1.13 -14.26 14.59
CA ASP A 197 0.38 -13.01 14.55
C ASP A 197 1.27 -11.80 14.23
N PHE A 198 0.68 -10.79 13.56
CA PHE A 198 1.19 -9.44 13.56
C PHE A 198 0.95 -8.82 14.94
N THR A 199 1.97 -8.17 15.51
CA THR A 199 1.91 -7.65 16.88
C THR A 199 1.95 -6.14 16.96
N GLN A 200 2.42 -5.46 15.90
CA GLN A 200 2.54 -4.02 15.85
C GLN A 200 2.67 -3.50 14.43
N GLY A 201 2.53 -2.18 14.26
CA GLY A 201 2.73 -1.47 13.01
C GLY A 201 1.43 -1.08 12.30
N GLU A 202 1.59 -0.54 11.13
CA GLU A 202 0.46 -0.06 10.32
C GLU A 202 0.57 -0.59 8.89
N PHE A 203 -0.59 -0.93 8.34
CA PHE A 203 -0.81 -1.17 6.92
C PHE A 203 -1.70 -0.05 6.40
N LEU A 204 -1.22 0.70 5.40
CA LEU A 204 -1.98 1.81 4.80
C LEU A 204 -2.25 1.47 3.34
N LEU A 205 -3.51 1.61 2.93
CA LEU A 205 -3.96 1.37 1.56
C LEU A 205 -4.23 2.69 0.86
N TYR A 206 -3.69 2.81 -0.34
CA TYR A 206 -3.90 3.94 -1.25
C TYR A 206 -4.30 3.43 -2.63
N GLU A 207 -5.01 4.26 -3.39
CA GLU A 207 -5.15 4.14 -4.83
C GLU A 207 -4.23 5.13 -5.57
N TYR A 208 -3.81 4.75 -6.76
CA TYR A 208 -3.20 5.70 -7.70
C TYR A 208 -4.31 6.49 -8.38
N ASN A 209 -4.21 7.81 -8.33
CA ASN A 209 -5.08 8.68 -9.10
C ASN A 209 -4.57 8.71 -10.55
N GLU A 210 -5.42 8.31 -11.47
CA GLU A 210 -5.17 8.52 -12.89
C GLU A 210 -5.23 10.02 -13.20
N ALA A 211 -4.25 10.52 -13.95
CA ALA A 211 -4.13 11.93 -14.32
C ALA A 211 -5.11 12.30 -15.44
#